data_cd75f42b57be296967d978c275e0e75e
#
_entry.id   cd75f42b57be296967d978c275e0e75e
#
_cell.length_a   1.000
_cell.length_b   1.000
_cell.length_c   1.000
_cell.angle_alpha   90.00
_cell.angle_beta   90.00
_cell.angle_gamma   90.00
#
_symmetry.space_group_name_H-M   'P 1'
#
loop_
_entity.id
_entity.type
_entity.pdbx_description
1 polymer ?
#
loop_
_entity_poly.entity_id
_entity_poly.type
_entity_poly.pdbx_seq_one_letter_code
_entity_poly.pdbx_strand_id
1 'polypeptide(L)'
;NGSEYIAMVQEALWNSANYTGLNADTYLKYLYDTPEINYSPNWNYFNEYNVDTNWLDEVRQNAFTTDNTFSMSGGGEKATYRLSLGYLSEGGTTIGTGLKRFNSSLRVDYNFSDKLRFGADFYFTQSDKDDNWAPKDSNVRSEAFKKMPNKSPYYMDDNGNRSSQYFSYQTKDWEGEFKASNNSASHFNPVAMANESYKNTMSRDSRANFRIDYKILPYLTYSAYASLKMSTTTTDKFLPQVATGVAWTSEYANQST
;
A
#
# COMPACT_ATOMS: atom_id res chain seq x y z
N ASN A 1 3.65 16.32 -19.50
CA ASN A 1 5.08 16.08 -19.27
C ASN A 1 5.69 17.23 -18.45
N GLY A 2 6.98 17.08 -18.05
CA GLY A 2 7.66 18.08 -17.19
C GLY A 2 7.76 19.43 -17.84
N SER A 3 8.09 19.51 -19.11
CA SER A 3 8.22 20.78 -19.86
C SER A 3 6.87 21.50 -20.04
N GLU A 4 5.79 20.79 -20.30
CA GLU A 4 4.44 21.37 -20.35
C GLU A 4 4.00 21.91 -19.00
N TYR A 5 4.30 21.17 -17.92
CA TYR A 5 4.03 21.63 -16.56
C TYR A 5 4.76 22.94 -16.26
N ILE A 6 6.05 23.01 -16.57
CA ILE A 6 6.87 24.21 -16.39
C ILE A 6 6.28 25.39 -17.19
N ALA A 7 5.96 25.18 -18.45
CA ALA A 7 5.35 26.23 -19.31
C ALA A 7 4.01 26.74 -18.73
N MET A 8 3.17 25.83 -18.24
CA MET A 8 1.89 26.18 -17.61
C MET A 8 2.09 27.01 -16.33
N VAL A 9 3.06 26.65 -15.49
CA VAL A 9 3.36 27.42 -14.26
C VAL A 9 3.91 28.79 -14.59
N GLN A 10 4.78 28.91 -15.61
CA GLN A 10 5.29 30.20 -16.09
C GLN A 10 4.18 31.11 -16.58
N GLU A 11 3.26 30.57 -17.39
CA GLU A 11 2.11 31.32 -17.89
C GLU A 11 1.21 31.78 -16.75
N ALA A 12 0.97 30.90 -15.77
CA ALA A 12 0.19 31.26 -14.58
C ALA A 12 0.83 32.40 -13.77
N LEU A 13 2.15 32.34 -13.56
CA LEU A 13 2.89 33.41 -12.87
C LEU A 13 2.88 34.73 -13.66
N TRP A 14 3.04 34.65 -14.98
CA TRP A 14 2.95 35.84 -15.85
C TRP A 14 1.58 36.51 -15.79
N ASN A 15 0.52 35.71 -15.87
CA ASN A 15 -0.85 36.17 -15.77
C ASN A 15 -1.14 36.80 -14.40
N SER A 16 -0.66 36.19 -13.33
CA SER A 16 -0.77 36.70 -11.96
C SER A 16 -0.02 38.03 -11.79
N ALA A 17 1.18 38.16 -12.32
CA ALA A 17 1.98 39.36 -12.27
C ALA A 17 1.29 40.50 -13.03
N ASN A 18 0.76 40.27 -14.23
CA ASN A 18 0.02 41.25 -15.02
C ASN A 18 -1.26 41.69 -14.32
N TYR A 19 -2.01 40.76 -13.72
CA TYR A 19 -3.27 41.10 -13.01
C TYR A 19 -3.02 41.99 -11.78
N THR A 20 -1.92 41.73 -11.05
CA THR A 20 -1.58 42.48 -9.84
C THR A 20 -0.81 43.79 -10.13
N GLY A 21 -0.55 44.10 -11.40
CA GLY A 21 0.24 45.29 -11.80
C GLY A 21 1.71 45.21 -11.42
N LEU A 22 2.22 44.02 -11.18
CA LEU A 22 3.64 43.74 -10.90
C LEU A 22 4.47 43.93 -12.17
N ASN A 23 5.62 44.54 -12.02
CA ASN A 23 6.56 44.73 -13.14
C ASN A 23 7.31 43.45 -13.49
N ALA A 24 8.06 43.48 -14.61
CA ALA A 24 8.85 42.36 -15.08
C ALA A 24 9.88 41.85 -14.03
N ASP A 25 10.42 42.75 -13.22
CA ASP A 25 11.41 42.39 -12.18
C ASP A 25 10.79 41.53 -11.08
N THR A 26 9.55 41.86 -10.70
CA THR A 26 8.82 41.05 -9.71
C THR A 26 8.46 39.67 -10.27
N TYR A 27 8.08 39.59 -11.54
CA TYR A 27 7.86 38.30 -12.21
C TYR A 27 9.13 37.44 -12.24
N LEU A 28 10.27 38.03 -12.62
CA LEU A 28 11.55 37.32 -12.62
C LEU A 28 11.93 36.86 -11.20
N LYS A 29 11.69 37.70 -10.18
CA LYS A 29 11.90 37.28 -8.79
C LYS A 29 11.04 36.06 -8.43
N TYR A 30 9.74 36.03 -8.76
CA TYR A 30 8.91 34.87 -8.51
C TYR A 30 9.37 33.62 -9.27
N LEU A 31 9.86 33.74 -10.49
CA LEU A 31 10.46 32.63 -11.24
C LEU A 31 11.69 32.05 -10.52
N TYR A 32 12.55 32.90 -9.97
CA TYR A 32 13.75 32.43 -9.25
C TYR A 32 13.45 31.91 -7.85
N ASP A 33 12.43 32.48 -7.19
CA ASP A 33 12.04 32.08 -5.83
C ASP A 33 11.12 30.85 -5.82
N THR A 34 10.63 30.39 -6.99
CA THR A 34 9.79 29.21 -7.11
C THR A 34 10.66 27.98 -7.45
N PRO A 35 10.94 27.10 -6.48
CA PRO A 35 11.86 25.97 -6.69
C PRO A 35 11.47 25.07 -7.86
N GLU A 36 10.17 24.93 -8.09
CA GLU A 36 9.61 24.06 -9.12
C GLU A 36 9.95 24.48 -10.55
N ILE A 37 10.36 25.72 -10.77
CA ILE A 37 10.63 26.28 -12.10
C ILE A 37 11.89 27.14 -12.14
N ASN A 38 12.81 26.96 -11.19
CA ASN A 38 14.07 27.67 -11.20
C ASN A 38 14.93 27.21 -12.38
N TYR A 39 15.20 28.12 -13.29
CA TYR A 39 15.99 27.86 -14.51
C TYR A 39 17.49 28.13 -14.39
N SER A 40 17.95 28.54 -13.22
CA SER A 40 19.39 28.79 -13.06
C SER A 40 20.15 27.46 -13.09
N PRO A 41 21.00 27.19 -14.09
CA PRO A 41 21.84 25.99 -14.08
C PRO A 41 22.82 25.94 -12.89
N ASN A 42 23.00 27.06 -12.20
CA ASN A 42 23.83 27.17 -11.00
C ASN A 42 23.06 26.83 -9.71
N TRP A 43 21.77 26.54 -9.82
CA TRP A 43 21.00 26.11 -8.67
C TRP A 43 21.30 24.64 -8.34
N ASN A 44 21.57 24.36 -7.07
CA ASN A 44 22.04 23.04 -6.62
C ASN A 44 21.10 21.88 -6.96
N TYR A 45 19.81 22.15 -7.17
CA TYR A 45 18.80 21.12 -7.48
C TYR A 45 18.24 21.29 -8.90
N PHE A 46 18.95 21.98 -9.79
CA PHE A 46 18.51 22.19 -11.16
C PHE A 46 18.20 20.88 -11.89
N ASN A 47 19.07 19.89 -11.74
CA ASN A 47 18.91 18.60 -12.40
C ASN A 47 17.72 17.80 -11.85
N GLU A 48 17.41 17.91 -10.54
CA GLU A 48 16.28 17.23 -9.92
C GLU A 48 14.93 17.82 -10.32
N TYR A 49 14.88 19.07 -10.71
CA TYR A 49 13.65 19.78 -11.12
C TYR A 49 13.53 20.00 -12.63
N ASN A 50 14.46 19.47 -13.41
CA ASN A 50 14.45 19.61 -14.87
C ASN A 50 14.38 18.26 -15.58
N VAL A 51 13.47 17.41 -15.11
CA VAL A 51 13.23 16.06 -15.64
C VAL A 51 11.80 15.91 -16.14
N ASP A 52 11.50 14.78 -16.76
CA ASP A 52 10.15 14.35 -17.11
C ASP A 52 9.87 12.99 -16.47
N THR A 53 9.26 13.01 -15.29
CA THR A 53 9.01 11.82 -14.49
C THR A 53 7.54 11.40 -14.59
N ASN A 54 7.30 10.20 -15.05
CA ASN A 54 6.01 9.55 -14.89
C ASN A 54 5.94 8.84 -13.53
N TRP A 55 5.52 9.56 -12.51
CA TRP A 55 5.48 9.08 -11.13
C TRP A 55 4.65 7.81 -10.92
N LEU A 56 3.60 7.60 -11.72
CA LEU A 56 2.79 6.40 -11.63
C LEU A 56 3.55 5.17 -12.15
N ASP A 57 4.36 5.32 -13.17
CA ASP A 57 5.19 4.24 -13.70
C ASP A 57 6.36 3.92 -12.76
N GLU A 58 6.93 4.93 -12.07
CA GLU A 58 8.00 4.73 -11.10
C GLU A 58 7.58 3.89 -9.87
N VAL A 59 6.30 3.86 -9.54
CA VAL A 59 5.76 3.07 -8.40
C VAL A 59 4.99 1.83 -8.83
N ARG A 60 4.92 1.56 -10.13
CA ARG A 60 4.17 0.45 -10.70
C ARG A 60 5.08 -0.74 -10.95
N GLN A 61 4.52 -1.93 -10.77
CA GLN A 61 5.15 -3.18 -11.18
C GLN A 61 4.16 -4.08 -11.92
N ASN A 62 4.70 -5.01 -12.71
CA ASN A 62 3.91 -6.09 -13.27
C ASN A 62 3.56 -7.08 -12.17
N ALA A 63 2.29 -7.45 -12.08
CA ALA A 63 1.77 -8.36 -11.09
C ALA A 63 1.44 -9.72 -11.72
N PHE A 64 1.75 -10.78 -10.99
CA PHE A 64 1.39 -12.14 -11.36
C PHE A 64 0.48 -12.73 -10.29
N THR A 65 -0.59 -13.41 -10.71
CA THR A 65 -1.54 -14.06 -9.81
C THR A 65 -1.61 -15.55 -10.10
N THR A 66 -1.53 -16.36 -9.06
CA THR A 66 -1.79 -17.79 -9.13
C THR A 66 -2.82 -18.18 -8.09
N ASP A 67 -3.78 -19.01 -8.48
CA ASP A 67 -4.77 -19.61 -7.58
C ASP A 67 -4.81 -21.12 -7.84
N ASN A 68 -4.45 -21.88 -6.81
CA ASN A 68 -4.36 -23.34 -6.89
C ASN A 68 -5.29 -23.94 -5.85
N THR A 69 -6.16 -24.83 -6.29
CA THR A 69 -7.09 -25.55 -5.40
C THR A 69 -6.97 -27.05 -5.61
N PHE A 70 -6.81 -27.74 -4.51
CA PHE A 70 -6.86 -29.21 -4.45
C PHE A 70 -8.07 -29.64 -3.63
N SER A 71 -8.85 -30.58 -4.14
CA SER A 71 -10.00 -31.11 -3.43
C SER A 71 -10.02 -32.65 -3.52
N MET A 72 -10.31 -33.26 -2.40
CA MET A 72 -10.45 -34.70 -2.28
C MET A 72 -11.73 -35.01 -1.49
N SER A 73 -12.51 -35.96 -1.96
CA SER A 73 -13.68 -36.45 -1.24
C SER A 73 -13.79 -37.95 -1.39
N GLY A 74 -14.32 -38.59 -0.36
CA GLY A 74 -14.53 -40.04 -0.34
C GLY A 74 -15.48 -40.41 0.77
N GLY A 75 -15.83 -41.70 0.82
CA GLY A 75 -16.66 -42.20 1.87
C GLY A 75 -17.21 -43.56 1.56
N GLY A 76 -17.94 -44.08 2.53
CA GLY A 76 -18.67 -45.34 2.49
C GLY A 76 -20.00 -45.22 3.22
N GLU A 77 -20.62 -46.35 3.53
CA GLU A 77 -21.95 -46.39 4.15
C GLU A 77 -22.05 -45.62 5.47
N LYS A 78 -20.94 -45.59 6.26
CA LYS A 78 -20.93 -44.99 7.59
C LYS A 78 -20.26 -43.64 7.67
N ALA A 79 -19.33 -43.34 6.77
CA ALA A 79 -18.56 -42.10 6.84
C ALA A 79 -18.37 -41.49 5.48
N THR A 80 -18.45 -40.16 5.42
CA THR A 80 -18.06 -39.38 4.26
C THR A 80 -17.12 -38.25 4.69
N TYR A 81 -16.16 -37.93 3.84
CA TYR A 81 -15.26 -36.82 4.09
C TYR A 81 -15.02 -36.02 2.82
N ARG A 82 -14.72 -34.74 3.01
CA ARG A 82 -14.28 -33.82 1.97
C ARG A 82 -13.19 -32.93 2.53
N LEU A 83 -12.04 -32.95 1.88
CA LEU A 83 -10.90 -32.05 2.13
C LEU A 83 -10.77 -31.09 0.95
N SER A 84 -10.54 -29.82 1.22
CA SER A 84 -10.16 -28.85 0.20
C SER A 84 -9.02 -27.99 0.74
N LEU A 85 -8.00 -27.77 -0.12
CA LEU A 85 -6.84 -26.95 0.14
C LEU A 85 -6.74 -25.93 -0.99
N GLY A 86 -6.56 -24.68 -0.64
CA GLY A 86 -6.41 -23.60 -1.62
C GLY A 86 -5.20 -22.73 -1.28
N TYR A 87 -4.47 -22.32 -2.30
CA TYR A 87 -3.37 -21.37 -2.17
C TYR A 87 -3.46 -20.32 -3.26
N LEU A 88 -3.69 -19.07 -2.83
CA LEU A 88 -3.67 -17.87 -3.67
C LEU A 88 -2.37 -17.12 -3.42
N SER A 89 -1.70 -16.71 -4.50
CA SER A 89 -0.61 -15.73 -4.47
C SER A 89 -0.90 -14.67 -5.52
N GLU A 90 -1.11 -13.45 -5.07
CA GLU A 90 -1.47 -12.30 -5.89
C GLU A 90 -0.44 -11.19 -5.67
N GLY A 91 0.28 -10.81 -6.73
CA GLY A 91 1.13 -9.63 -6.73
C GLY A 91 0.29 -8.37 -6.89
N GLY A 92 0.60 -7.32 -6.14
CA GLY A 92 -0.01 -6.01 -6.33
C GLY A 92 0.65 -5.25 -7.49
N THR A 93 -0.08 -4.36 -8.13
CA THR A 93 0.43 -3.51 -9.22
C THR A 93 1.25 -2.32 -8.73
N THR A 94 1.30 -2.08 -7.43
CA THR A 94 2.22 -1.13 -6.78
C THR A 94 3.40 -1.91 -6.20
N ILE A 95 4.61 -1.39 -6.34
CA ILE A 95 5.83 -1.99 -5.77
C ILE A 95 5.62 -2.23 -4.26
N GLY A 96 6.07 -3.37 -3.76
CA GLY A 96 5.97 -3.73 -2.34
C GLY A 96 4.59 -4.18 -1.87
N THR A 97 3.62 -4.41 -2.79
CA THR A 97 2.28 -4.88 -2.41
C THR A 97 1.98 -6.28 -2.92
N GLY A 98 1.19 -7.03 -2.16
CA GLY A 98 0.80 -8.39 -2.52
C GLY A 98 -0.12 -9.04 -1.50
N LEU A 99 -0.62 -10.22 -1.84
CA LEU A 99 -1.47 -11.05 -0.99
C LEU A 99 -1.12 -12.52 -1.20
N LYS A 100 -0.85 -13.23 -0.10
CA LYS A 100 -0.77 -14.69 -0.08
C LYS A 100 -1.85 -15.20 0.86
N ARG A 101 -2.62 -16.18 0.41
CA ARG A 101 -3.69 -16.76 1.22
C ARG A 101 -3.71 -18.26 1.09
N PHE A 102 -3.62 -18.94 2.22
CA PHE A 102 -3.84 -20.36 2.35
C PHE A 102 -5.21 -20.60 2.98
N ASN A 103 -5.99 -21.49 2.37
CA ASN A 103 -7.28 -21.94 2.89
C ASN A 103 -7.26 -23.46 3.02
N SER A 104 -7.80 -23.98 4.11
CA SER A 104 -8.11 -25.39 4.23
C SER A 104 -9.50 -25.60 4.80
N SER A 105 -10.19 -26.61 4.31
CA SER A 105 -11.46 -27.05 4.89
C SER A 105 -11.52 -28.57 4.91
N LEU A 106 -11.97 -29.10 6.03
CA LEU A 106 -12.24 -30.51 6.22
C LEU A 106 -13.64 -30.68 6.74
N ARG A 107 -14.46 -31.44 6.02
CA ARG A 107 -15.77 -31.88 6.47
C ARG A 107 -15.74 -33.37 6.66
N VAL A 108 -16.30 -33.81 7.78
CA VAL A 108 -16.51 -35.23 8.09
C VAL A 108 -17.94 -35.41 8.57
N ASP A 109 -18.65 -36.31 7.96
CA ASP A 109 -19.95 -36.79 8.42
C ASP A 109 -19.82 -38.27 8.77
N TYR A 110 -20.32 -38.68 9.95
CA TYR A 110 -20.24 -40.05 10.42
C TYR A 110 -21.59 -40.52 10.95
N ASN A 111 -22.11 -41.61 10.42
CA ASN A 111 -23.32 -42.25 10.85
C ASN A 111 -22.95 -43.41 11.84
N PHE A 112 -23.04 -43.11 13.14
CA PHE A 112 -22.80 -44.12 14.18
C PHE A 112 -23.85 -45.24 14.12
N SER A 113 -25.09 -44.88 13.84
CA SER A 113 -26.21 -45.79 13.66
C SER A 113 -27.30 -45.11 12.83
N ASP A 114 -28.39 -45.83 12.52
CA ASP A 114 -29.55 -45.29 11.84
C ASP A 114 -30.24 -44.12 12.61
N LYS A 115 -29.89 -44.01 13.91
CA LYS A 115 -30.45 -43.00 14.81
C LYS A 115 -29.47 -41.87 15.15
N LEU A 116 -28.17 -42.09 15.07
CA LEU A 116 -27.18 -41.11 15.51
C LEU A 116 -26.20 -40.74 14.38
N ARG A 117 -26.21 -39.48 14.04
CA ARG A 117 -25.29 -38.88 13.05
C ARG A 117 -24.46 -37.80 13.72
N PHE A 118 -23.17 -37.73 13.37
CA PHE A 118 -22.25 -36.70 13.76
C PHE A 118 -21.68 -36.02 12.52
N GLY A 119 -21.56 -34.69 12.56
CA GLY A 119 -20.90 -33.90 11.55
C GLY A 119 -19.86 -33.00 12.18
N ALA A 120 -18.72 -32.86 11.54
CA ALA A 120 -17.68 -31.91 11.92
C ALA A 120 -17.16 -31.17 10.69
N ASP A 121 -17.10 -29.84 10.77
CA ASP A 121 -16.50 -28.98 9.76
C ASP A 121 -15.37 -28.19 10.38
N PHE A 122 -14.18 -28.25 9.77
CA PHE A 122 -13.01 -27.47 10.16
C PHE A 122 -12.66 -26.55 9.01
N TYR A 123 -12.42 -25.29 9.32
CA TYR A 123 -11.97 -24.26 8.38
C TYR A 123 -10.76 -23.54 8.96
N PHE A 124 -9.76 -23.38 8.14
CA PHE A 124 -8.58 -22.57 8.47
C PHE A 124 -8.24 -21.70 7.28
N THR A 125 -8.00 -20.42 7.57
CA THR A 125 -7.51 -19.46 6.59
C THR A 125 -6.36 -18.69 7.20
N GLN A 126 -5.24 -18.62 6.50
CA GLN A 126 -4.15 -17.70 6.77
C GLN A 126 -4.00 -16.77 5.58
N SER A 127 -3.95 -15.48 5.83
CA SER A 127 -3.78 -14.43 4.84
C SER A 127 -2.63 -13.52 5.26
N ASP A 128 -1.65 -13.41 4.39
CA ASP A 128 -0.49 -12.51 4.55
C ASP A 128 -0.59 -11.45 3.47
N LYS A 129 -0.92 -10.21 3.89
CA LYS A 129 -1.03 -9.05 3.01
C LYS A 129 0.16 -8.15 3.20
N ASP A 130 0.91 -7.94 2.14
CA ASP A 130 1.96 -6.94 2.04
C ASP A 130 1.39 -5.66 1.41
N ASP A 131 1.59 -4.54 2.07
CA ASP A 131 1.14 -3.22 1.62
C ASP A 131 2.22 -2.17 1.95
N ASN A 132 2.18 -1.05 1.26
CA ASN A 132 3.00 0.09 1.65
C ASN A 132 2.31 0.85 2.77
N TRP A 133 3.09 1.40 3.69
CA TRP A 133 2.54 2.29 4.69
C TRP A 133 2.72 3.74 4.27
N ALA A 134 1.63 4.51 4.40
CA ALA A 134 1.61 5.95 4.23
C ALA A 134 0.81 6.56 5.38
N PRO A 135 1.21 7.72 5.90
CA PRO A 135 0.48 8.39 6.96
C PRO A 135 -0.85 9.00 6.48
N LYS A 136 -1.78 9.22 7.40
CA LYS A 136 -3.02 10.00 7.20
C LYS A 136 -3.88 9.52 6.02
N ASP A 137 -4.14 8.22 5.94
CA ASP A 137 -5.00 7.60 4.92
C ASP A 137 -4.53 7.82 3.46
N SER A 138 -3.29 8.24 3.29
CA SER A 138 -2.63 8.31 1.99
C SER A 138 -2.16 6.94 1.54
N ASN A 139 -1.81 6.81 0.27
CA ASN A 139 -1.14 5.62 -0.27
C ASN A 139 -0.13 6.05 -1.34
N VAL A 140 0.80 5.15 -1.66
CA VAL A 140 1.88 5.42 -2.62
C VAL A 140 1.37 5.96 -3.94
N ARG A 141 0.29 5.39 -4.49
CA ARG A 141 -0.27 5.83 -5.78
C ARG A 141 -0.89 7.22 -5.69
N SER A 142 -1.60 7.53 -4.60
CA SER A 142 -2.17 8.87 -4.42
C SER A 142 -1.09 9.93 -4.25
N GLU A 143 0.01 9.59 -3.58
CA GLU A 143 1.16 10.50 -3.46
C GLU A 143 1.87 10.67 -4.81
N ALA A 144 2.05 9.60 -5.58
CA ALA A 144 2.62 9.68 -6.93
C ALA A 144 1.78 10.56 -7.86
N PHE A 145 0.45 10.45 -7.78
CA PHE A 145 -0.47 11.24 -8.59
C PHE A 145 -0.41 12.75 -8.29
N LYS A 146 -0.07 13.12 -7.05
CA LYS A 146 0.06 14.52 -6.64
C LYS A 146 1.41 15.15 -7.00
N LYS A 147 2.39 14.34 -7.43
CA LYS A 147 3.72 14.85 -7.74
C LYS A 147 3.79 15.53 -9.09
N MET A 148 4.55 16.59 -9.13
CA MET A 148 4.81 17.33 -10.36
C MET A 148 5.74 16.55 -11.28
N PRO A 149 5.48 16.47 -12.58
CA PRO A 149 6.24 15.64 -13.51
C PRO A 149 7.68 16.13 -13.72
N ASN A 150 7.98 17.38 -13.40
CA ASN A 150 9.33 17.94 -13.52
C ASN A 150 10.25 17.64 -12.32
N LYS A 151 9.82 16.81 -11.36
CA LYS A 151 10.62 16.43 -10.19
C LYS A 151 11.20 15.03 -10.34
N SER A 152 12.47 14.86 -9.96
CA SER A 152 13.12 13.56 -9.92
C SER A 152 12.82 12.80 -8.62
N PRO A 153 12.61 11.48 -8.64
CA PRO A 153 12.55 10.67 -7.43
C PRO A 153 13.90 10.46 -6.74
N TYR A 154 14.99 10.73 -7.43
CA TYR A 154 16.37 10.53 -6.94
C TYR A 154 17.19 11.81 -7.06
N TYR A 155 18.24 11.93 -6.23
CA TYR A 155 19.27 12.92 -6.48
C TYR A 155 19.92 12.65 -7.83
N MET A 156 20.30 13.72 -8.52
CA MET A 156 20.95 13.68 -9.81
C MET A 156 22.43 14.06 -9.64
N ASP A 157 23.31 13.50 -10.47
CA ASP A 157 24.69 13.96 -10.57
C ASP A 157 24.80 15.20 -11.50
N ASP A 158 26.00 15.78 -11.55
CA ASP A 158 26.26 16.96 -12.39
C ASP A 158 26.02 16.70 -13.90
N ASN A 159 26.01 15.44 -14.31
CA ASN A 159 25.75 15.02 -15.68
C ASN A 159 24.27 14.71 -15.94
N GLY A 160 23.40 14.85 -14.93
CA GLY A 160 21.98 14.55 -15.02
C GLY A 160 21.65 13.07 -14.92
N ASN A 161 22.54 12.21 -14.40
CA ASN A 161 22.22 10.81 -14.17
C ASN A 161 21.62 10.60 -12.77
N ARG A 162 20.70 9.65 -12.64
CA ARG A 162 20.08 9.29 -11.36
C ARG A 162 21.10 8.63 -10.43
N SER A 163 21.16 9.12 -9.19
CA SER A 163 21.89 8.45 -8.11
C SER A 163 21.06 7.31 -7.50
N SER A 164 21.64 6.58 -6.54
CA SER A 164 20.92 5.59 -5.72
C SER A 164 20.18 6.20 -4.53
N GLN A 165 20.33 7.50 -4.28
CA GLN A 165 19.73 8.17 -3.13
C GLN A 165 18.41 8.83 -3.53
N TYR A 166 17.36 8.58 -2.75
CA TYR A 166 16.06 9.21 -2.95
C TYR A 166 16.12 10.71 -2.70
N PHE A 167 15.53 11.49 -3.60
CA PHE A 167 15.48 12.93 -3.46
C PHE A 167 14.51 13.34 -2.36
N SER A 168 15.00 14.14 -1.42
CA SER A 168 14.21 14.70 -0.33
C SER A 168 13.70 16.09 -0.70
N TYR A 169 12.38 16.24 -0.80
CA TYR A 169 11.73 17.51 -1.16
C TYR A 169 11.61 18.47 0.03
N GLN A 170 12.71 18.68 0.75
CA GLN A 170 12.70 19.66 1.83
C GLN A 170 12.62 21.07 1.25
N THR A 171 11.60 21.81 1.64
CA THR A 171 11.50 23.23 1.35
C THR A 171 12.30 24.01 2.40
N LYS A 172 13.18 24.89 1.96
CA LYS A 172 13.71 25.93 2.84
C LYS A 172 12.68 27.04 2.97
N ASP A 173 12.50 27.54 4.20
CA ASP A 173 11.79 28.78 4.36
C ASP A 173 12.62 29.98 3.86
N TRP A 174 12.04 31.17 3.94
CA TRP A 174 12.71 32.42 3.53
C TRP A 174 13.97 32.75 4.38
N GLU A 175 14.11 32.14 5.56
CA GLU A 175 15.29 32.26 6.42
C GLU A 175 16.38 31.25 6.08
N GLY A 176 16.11 30.35 5.14
CA GLY A 176 17.02 29.29 4.72
C GLY A 176 17.01 28.06 5.62
N GLU A 177 16.13 28.02 6.61
CA GLU A 177 15.94 26.88 7.50
C GLU A 177 15.03 25.83 6.86
N PHE A 178 15.38 24.55 7.03
CA PHE A 178 14.52 23.46 6.59
C PHE A 178 13.33 23.32 7.53
N LYS A 179 12.19 23.84 7.14
CA LYS A 179 10.93 23.60 7.85
C LYS A 179 10.12 22.52 7.16
N ALA A 180 9.61 21.61 7.97
CA ALA A 180 8.52 20.75 7.54
C ALA A 180 7.34 21.65 7.17
N SER A 181 7.04 21.76 5.86
CA SER A 181 5.82 22.42 5.43
C SER A 181 4.63 21.69 6.03
N ASN A 182 3.64 22.41 6.52
CA ASN A 182 2.39 21.84 7.01
C ASN A 182 1.62 21.06 5.93
N ASN A 183 2.09 21.10 4.68
CA ASN A 183 1.55 20.34 3.57
C ASN A 183 2.34 19.04 3.36
N SER A 184 2.04 18.03 4.17
CA SER A 184 2.72 16.74 4.21
C SER A 184 2.83 16.03 2.84
N ALA A 185 1.89 16.28 1.94
CA ALA A 185 1.88 15.66 0.62
C ALA A 185 3.05 16.10 -0.29
N SER A 186 3.62 17.29 -0.08
CA SER A 186 4.73 17.80 -0.91
C SER A 186 6.08 17.18 -0.58
N HIS A 187 6.23 16.58 0.61
CA HIS A 187 7.51 16.07 1.11
C HIS A 187 7.73 14.58 0.87
N PHE A 188 6.66 13.79 0.79
CA PHE A 188 6.79 12.35 0.60
C PHE A 188 7.37 12.02 -0.77
N ASN A 189 8.36 11.13 -0.78
CA ASN A 189 8.83 10.51 -2.01
C ASN A 189 8.09 9.20 -2.22
N PRO A 190 7.15 9.10 -3.17
CA PRO A 190 6.35 7.90 -3.36
C PRO A 190 7.18 6.69 -3.82
N VAL A 191 8.32 6.90 -4.48
CA VAL A 191 9.22 5.82 -4.88
C VAL A 191 9.95 5.25 -3.66
N ALA A 192 10.45 6.13 -2.77
CA ALA A 192 11.03 5.70 -1.50
C ALA A 192 9.98 5.02 -0.60
N MET A 193 8.74 5.52 -0.58
CA MET A 193 7.65 4.86 0.15
C MET A 193 7.36 3.46 -0.41
N ALA A 194 7.35 3.31 -1.73
CA ALA A 194 7.07 2.02 -2.36
C ALA A 194 8.14 0.97 -2.06
N ASN A 195 9.41 1.37 -2.00
CA ASN A 195 10.54 0.46 -1.84
C ASN A 195 10.93 0.21 -0.38
N GLU A 196 10.79 1.21 0.49
CA GLU A 196 11.37 1.19 1.83
C GLU A 196 10.32 1.14 2.95
N SER A 197 9.05 1.48 2.67
CA SER A 197 8.00 1.36 3.67
C SER A 197 7.27 0.02 3.56
N TYR A 198 6.71 -0.44 4.66
CA TYR A 198 5.84 -1.61 4.64
C TYR A 198 4.72 -1.54 5.68
N LYS A 199 3.67 -2.25 5.40
CA LYS A 199 2.56 -2.56 6.30
C LYS A 199 2.15 -4.00 6.05
N ASN A 200 2.71 -4.91 6.82
CA ASN A 200 2.44 -6.34 6.69
C ASN A 200 1.29 -6.72 7.63
N THR A 201 0.25 -7.29 7.11
CA THR A 201 -0.91 -7.73 7.89
C THR A 201 -1.08 -9.24 7.74
N MET A 202 -0.85 -9.96 8.82
CA MET A 202 -1.10 -11.40 8.91
C MET A 202 -2.42 -11.63 9.65
N SER A 203 -3.35 -12.32 9.00
CA SER A 203 -4.62 -12.73 9.59
C SER A 203 -4.72 -14.25 9.60
N ARG A 204 -5.15 -14.81 10.72
CA ARG A 204 -5.42 -16.24 10.90
C ARG A 204 -6.81 -16.42 11.44
N ASP A 205 -7.64 -17.16 10.71
CA ASP A 205 -8.99 -17.49 11.09
C ASP A 205 -9.15 -19.01 11.15
N SER A 206 -9.63 -19.49 12.28
CA SER A 206 -9.93 -20.91 12.50
C SER A 206 -11.38 -21.05 12.96
N ARG A 207 -12.09 -22.00 12.41
CA ARG A 207 -13.46 -22.35 12.83
C ARG A 207 -13.62 -23.85 12.84
N ALA A 208 -14.19 -24.35 13.95
CA ALA A 208 -14.65 -25.73 14.07
C ALA A 208 -16.14 -25.73 14.39
N ASN A 209 -16.94 -26.44 13.61
CA ASN A 209 -18.35 -26.64 13.84
C ASN A 209 -18.61 -28.12 14.04
N PHE A 210 -19.42 -28.43 15.04
CA PHE A 210 -19.83 -29.77 15.35
C PHE A 210 -21.35 -29.84 15.32
N ARG A 211 -21.88 -30.96 14.79
CA ARG A 211 -23.30 -31.23 14.72
C ARG A 211 -23.56 -32.64 15.17
N ILE A 212 -24.55 -32.83 15.99
CA ILE A 212 -25.08 -34.13 16.41
C ILE A 212 -26.58 -34.13 16.10
N ASP A 213 -27.02 -35.12 15.33
CA ASP A 213 -28.45 -35.36 15.07
C ASP A 213 -28.79 -36.74 15.67
N TYR A 214 -29.77 -36.76 16.59
CA TYR A 214 -30.25 -37.99 17.24
C TYR A 214 -31.75 -38.15 17.02
N LYS A 215 -32.10 -39.23 16.31
CA LYS A 215 -33.50 -39.62 16.10
C LYS A 215 -34.01 -40.36 17.33
N ILE A 216 -34.71 -39.64 18.22
CA ILE A 216 -35.29 -40.20 19.45
C ILE A 216 -36.43 -41.11 19.06
N LEU A 217 -37.33 -40.67 18.17
CA LEU A 217 -38.48 -41.39 17.62
C LEU A 217 -38.50 -41.20 16.10
N PRO A 218 -39.26 -42.00 15.33
CA PRO A 218 -39.33 -41.84 13.87
C PRO A 218 -39.74 -40.44 13.41
N TYR A 219 -40.49 -39.74 14.25
CA TYR A 219 -41.02 -38.39 14.00
C TYR A 219 -40.34 -37.31 14.86
N LEU A 220 -39.35 -37.66 15.71
CA LEU A 220 -38.68 -36.71 16.59
C LEU A 220 -37.19 -36.85 16.49
N THR A 221 -36.52 -35.80 16.01
CA THR A 221 -35.06 -35.67 15.92
C THR A 221 -34.58 -34.53 16.82
N TYR A 222 -33.61 -34.83 17.65
CA TYR A 222 -32.88 -33.83 18.42
C TYR A 222 -31.59 -33.45 17.67
N SER A 223 -31.37 -32.14 17.44
CA SER A 223 -30.13 -31.63 16.81
C SER A 223 -29.44 -30.66 17.75
N ALA A 224 -28.12 -30.88 17.95
CA ALA A 224 -27.26 -29.99 18.72
C ALA A 224 -26.11 -29.48 17.85
N TYR A 225 -25.73 -28.22 18.03
CA TYR A 225 -24.69 -27.54 17.31
C TYR A 225 -23.72 -26.88 18.28
N ALA A 226 -22.43 -26.99 18.01
CA ALA A 226 -21.37 -26.25 18.69
C ALA A 226 -20.45 -25.61 17.66
N SER A 227 -20.05 -24.38 17.87
CA SER A 227 -19.13 -23.66 16.99
C SER A 227 -18.05 -22.99 17.82
N LEU A 228 -16.80 -23.22 17.43
CA LEU A 228 -15.62 -22.57 17.98
C LEU A 228 -14.99 -21.72 16.88
N LYS A 229 -14.74 -20.44 17.19
CA LYS A 229 -14.06 -19.54 16.26
C LYS A 229 -12.89 -18.86 16.97
N MET A 230 -11.73 -18.86 16.30
CA MET A 230 -10.55 -18.09 16.71
C MET A 230 -10.12 -17.23 15.53
N SER A 231 -9.90 -15.94 15.77
CA SER A 231 -9.42 -14.99 14.78
C SER A 231 -8.32 -14.16 15.39
N THR A 232 -7.18 -14.06 14.69
CA THR A 232 -6.04 -13.25 15.12
C THR A 232 -5.55 -12.46 13.94
N THR A 233 -5.32 -11.16 14.15
CA THR A 233 -4.71 -10.29 13.14
C THR A 233 -3.54 -9.56 13.77
N THR A 234 -2.38 -9.63 13.13
CA THR A 234 -1.17 -8.91 13.50
C THR A 234 -0.80 -7.97 12.36
N THR A 235 -0.46 -6.73 12.68
CA THR A 235 -0.03 -5.75 11.68
C THR A 235 1.26 -5.11 12.11
N ASP A 236 2.29 -5.23 11.25
CA ASP A 236 3.59 -4.59 11.42
C ASP A 236 3.72 -3.46 10.40
N LYS A 237 4.23 -2.30 10.82
CA LYS A 237 4.33 -1.10 9.97
C LYS A 237 5.69 -0.46 10.15
N PHE A 238 6.24 0.03 9.06
CA PHE A 238 7.47 0.83 9.09
C PHE A 238 7.44 1.88 7.97
N LEU A 239 7.80 3.12 8.34
CA LEU A 239 7.97 4.22 7.39
C LEU A 239 9.32 4.89 7.69
N PRO A 240 10.33 4.72 6.85
CA PRO A 240 11.65 5.30 7.06
C PRO A 240 11.65 6.81 6.78
N GLN A 241 12.59 7.51 7.41
CA GLN A 241 12.79 8.95 7.22
C GLN A 241 13.03 9.32 5.76
N VAL A 242 13.75 8.48 5.02
CA VAL A 242 14.05 8.70 3.60
C VAL A 242 12.80 8.81 2.73
N ALA A 243 11.70 8.18 3.14
CA ALA A 243 10.42 8.25 2.42
C ALA A 243 9.62 9.52 2.77
N THR A 244 9.85 10.10 3.94
CA THR A 244 9.11 11.28 4.44
C THR A 244 9.77 12.59 4.07
N GLY A 245 11.07 12.58 3.77
CA GLY A 245 11.85 13.79 3.46
C GLY A 245 12.08 14.73 4.63
N VAL A 246 11.61 14.42 5.83
CA VAL A 246 11.74 15.23 7.03
C VAL A 246 12.34 14.42 8.17
N ALA A 247 13.06 15.09 9.08
CA ALA A 247 13.49 14.47 10.32
C ALA A 247 12.27 13.98 11.11
N TRP A 248 12.42 12.85 11.81
CA TRP A 248 11.37 12.29 12.63
C TRP A 248 10.83 13.33 13.61
N THR A 249 9.59 13.72 13.41
CA THR A 249 8.84 14.49 14.40
C THR A 249 8.18 13.51 15.38
N SER A 250 7.83 13.99 16.57
CA SER A 250 7.10 13.19 17.55
C SER A 250 5.79 12.61 17.01
N GLU A 251 5.21 13.22 15.98
CA GLU A 251 4.01 12.75 15.30
C GLU A 251 4.23 11.40 14.59
N TYR A 252 5.43 11.13 14.08
CA TYR A 252 5.76 9.86 13.41
C TYR A 252 6.39 8.84 14.36
N ALA A 253 7.11 9.31 15.37
CA ALA A 253 7.76 8.43 16.35
C ALA A 253 6.76 7.64 17.21
N ASN A 254 5.54 8.15 17.41
CA ASN A 254 4.50 7.52 18.23
C ASN A 254 3.55 6.59 17.45
N GLN A 255 3.79 6.34 16.15
CA GLN A 255 2.94 5.47 15.34
C GLN A 255 3.44 4.02 15.26
N SER A 256 4.44 3.65 16.03
CA SER A 256 4.93 2.27 16.18
C SER A 256 4.16 1.52 17.27
N THR A 257 2.88 1.24 17.05
CA THR A 257 2.10 0.32 17.90
C THR A 257 1.38 -0.70 17.04
#